data_04bb905c74841bbb3493a0c8bee0d35b
#
_entry.id   04bb905c74841bbb3493a0c8bee0d35b
#
_cell.length_a   1.000
_cell.length_b   1.000
_cell.length_c   1.000
_cell.angle_alpha   90.00
_cell.angle_beta   90.00
_cell.angle_gamma   90.00
#
_symmetry.space_group_name_H-M   'P 1'
#
loop_
_entity.id
_entity.type
_entity.pdbx_description
1 polymer ?
#
loop_
_entity_poly.entity_id
_entity_poly.type
_entity_poly.pdbx_seq_one_letter_code
_entity_poly.pdbx_strand_id
1 'polypeptide(L)'
;MPNWCSTDYQIVGKRTEVQNLYNKFKKVIATDRSYEKDGTTFLPNSSWLGYVVKDILEIDPETEVIPCRGTIEWLQEELDIDEANDTASFQLMTETAWSDCRKLFFTLMEKYDVQIFFIAEELGCGIFQGNDEDGRYLTSRYIVDDFDEGMEYYSTFEEVAEILEKLTGKIVYDFKQAVKMIEDCELVEKIAIHEIEYVSLSDF
;
A
#
# COMPACT_ATOMS: atom_id res chain seq x y z
N MET A 1 -9.15 18.69 4.11
CA MET A 1 -8.31 17.56 4.57
C MET A 1 -7.80 16.85 3.33
N PRO A 2 -6.60 16.30 3.29
CA PRO A 2 -6.20 15.48 2.15
C PRO A 2 -7.03 14.20 2.14
N ASN A 3 -7.28 13.67 0.96
CA ASN A 3 -7.67 12.28 0.84
C ASN A 3 -6.46 11.42 1.20
N TRP A 4 -6.68 10.34 1.92
CA TRP A 4 -5.62 9.46 2.35
C TRP A 4 -5.57 8.24 1.43
N CYS A 5 -4.37 7.95 0.93
CA CYS A 5 -4.07 6.76 0.16
C CYS A 5 -3.45 5.73 1.09
N SER A 6 -4.13 4.63 1.29
CA SER A 6 -3.61 3.46 2.00
C SER A 6 -2.79 2.63 1.04
N THR A 7 -1.63 2.18 1.48
CA THR A 7 -0.78 1.34 0.63
C THR A 7 -0.15 0.22 1.44
N ASP A 8 -0.41 -1.01 1.01
CA ASP A 8 0.25 -2.20 1.49
C ASP A 8 1.49 -2.50 0.65
N TYR A 9 2.61 -2.69 1.32
CA TYR A 9 3.88 -3.05 0.69
C TYR A 9 4.35 -4.42 1.17
N GLN A 10 4.84 -5.23 0.23
CA GLN A 10 5.60 -6.44 0.49
C GLN A 10 7.02 -6.26 -0.03
N ILE A 11 7.99 -6.31 0.86
CA ILE A 11 9.42 -6.19 0.55
C ILE A 11 10.05 -7.58 0.59
N VAL A 12 10.75 -7.95 -0.47
CA VAL A 12 11.32 -9.30 -0.65
C VAL A 12 12.71 -9.20 -1.24
N GLY A 13 13.61 -10.08 -0.84
CA GLY A 13 14.93 -10.15 -1.44
C GLY A 13 15.90 -11.02 -0.69
N LYS A 14 17.18 -10.81 -0.94
CA LYS A 14 18.24 -11.50 -0.23
C LYS A 14 18.15 -11.19 1.27
N ARG A 15 18.27 -12.23 2.09
CA ARG A 15 18.08 -12.14 3.56
C ARG A 15 18.87 -10.98 4.18
N THR A 16 20.13 -10.80 3.80
CA THR A 16 20.99 -9.74 4.37
C THR A 16 20.48 -8.34 4.06
N GLU A 17 19.98 -8.11 2.83
CA GLU A 17 19.52 -6.80 2.38
C GLU A 17 18.17 -6.46 3.01
N VAL A 18 17.25 -7.43 3.01
CA VAL A 18 15.94 -7.28 3.63
C VAL A 18 16.08 -7.06 5.14
N GLN A 19 16.92 -7.84 5.83
CA GLN A 19 17.20 -7.66 7.27
C GLN A 19 17.79 -6.28 7.58
N ASN A 20 18.71 -5.79 6.74
CA ASN A 20 19.30 -4.47 6.89
C ASN A 20 18.22 -3.37 6.77
N LEU A 21 17.40 -3.42 5.71
CA LEU A 21 16.34 -2.45 5.49
C LEU A 21 15.29 -2.50 6.61
N TYR A 22 14.84 -3.69 6.99
CA TYR A 22 13.89 -3.91 8.08
C TYR A 22 14.37 -3.30 9.40
N ASN A 23 15.64 -3.55 9.78
CA ASN A 23 16.21 -3.00 11.00
C ASN A 23 16.24 -1.46 10.98
N LYS A 24 16.47 -0.86 9.80
CA LYS A 24 16.41 0.58 9.63
C LYS A 24 14.99 1.14 9.81
N PHE A 25 13.97 0.49 9.26
CA PHE A 25 12.57 0.85 9.51
C PHE A 25 12.23 0.76 11.01
N LYS A 26 12.57 -0.34 11.67
CA LYS A 26 12.36 -0.49 13.13
C LYS A 26 13.04 0.62 13.91
N LYS A 27 14.27 0.98 13.54
CA LYS A 27 15.03 2.06 14.18
C LYS A 27 14.36 3.41 13.98
N VAL A 28 13.89 3.72 12.76
CA VAL A 28 13.20 4.99 12.46
C VAL A 28 11.96 5.13 13.33
N ILE A 29 11.12 4.09 13.39
CA ILE A 29 9.87 4.09 14.15
C ILE A 29 10.13 4.20 15.67
N ALA A 30 11.17 3.51 16.17
CA ALA A 30 11.50 3.49 17.59
C ALA A 30 12.28 4.73 18.08
N THR A 31 12.72 5.59 17.16
CA THR A 31 13.52 6.78 17.55
C THR A 31 12.63 7.82 18.20
N ASP A 32 12.95 8.20 19.46
CA ASP A 32 12.34 9.34 20.11
C ASP A 32 12.78 10.65 19.43
N ARG A 33 11.82 11.42 18.96
CA ARG A 33 12.02 12.69 18.25
C ARG A 33 11.48 13.88 19.04
N SER A 34 11.19 13.67 20.32
CA SER A 34 10.75 14.74 21.20
C SER A 34 11.80 15.85 21.31
N TYR A 35 11.34 17.09 21.40
CA TYR A 35 12.18 18.24 21.62
C TYR A 35 11.46 19.32 22.43
N GLU A 36 12.23 20.11 23.17
CA GLU A 36 11.74 21.24 23.93
C GLU A 36 11.91 22.55 23.14
N LYS A 37 10.83 23.35 23.09
CA LYS A 37 10.88 24.69 22.52
C LYS A 37 9.98 25.62 23.36
N ASP A 38 10.55 26.72 23.81
CA ASP A 38 9.84 27.75 24.60
C ASP A 38 9.07 27.19 25.82
N GLY A 39 9.66 26.19 26.50
CA GLY A 39 9.05 25.51 27.65
C GLY A 39 7.90 24.55 27.29
N THR A 40 7.74 24.23 26.01
CA THR A 40 6.75 23.26 25.52
C THR A 40 7.45 22.06 24.91
N THR A 41 7.04 20.85 25.33
CA THR A 41 7.51 19.58 24.74
C THR A 41 6.72 19.30 23.48
N PHE A 42 7.40 19.09 22.37
CA PHE A 42 6.83 18.65 21.09
C PHE A 42 7.15 17.17 20.89
N LEU A 43 6.15 16.42 20.39
CA LEU A 43 6.22 14.98 20.15
C LEU A 43 5.91 14.70 18.66
N PRO A 44 6.91 14.87 17.75
CA PRO A 44 6.70 14.54 16.34
C PRO A 44 6.38 13.05 16.16
N ASN A 45 5.54 12.72 15.17
CA ASN A 45 5.25 11.33 14.83
C ASN A 45 6.50 10.66 14.23
N SER A 46 7.09 9.70 14.95
CA SER A 46 8.29 8.97 14.52
C SER A 46 8.08 8.14 13.26
N SER A 47 6.81 7.79 12.94
CA SER A 47 6.45 7.03 11.74
C SER A 47 6.38 7.89 10.47
N TRP A 48 6.61 9.20 10.53
CA TRP A 48 6.55 10.06 9.35
C TRP A 48 7.56 9.63 8.29
N LEU A 49 7.10 9.46 7.04
CA LEU A 49 7.92 8.99 5.91
C LEU A 49 9.11 9.92 5.58
N GLY A 50 9.04 11.19 5.96
CA GLY A 50 10.19 12.09 5.85
C GLY A 50 11.42 11.63 6.64
N TYR A 51 11.23 10.86 7.72
CA TYR A 51 12.36 10.26 8.44
C TYR A 51 12.93 9.04 7.72
N VAL A 52 12.13 8.34 6.91
CA VAL A 52 12.63 7.29 6.00
C VAL A 52 13.56 7.91 4.95
N VAL A 53 13.16 9.04 4.36
CA VAL A 53 14.00 9.78 3.40
C VAL A 53 15.31 10.22 4.06
N LYS A 54 15.23 10.83 5.24
CA LYS A 54 16.39 11.39 5.93
C LYS A 54 17.33 10.32 6.48
N ASP A 55 16.80 9.32 7.21
CA ASP A 55 17.61 8.42 8.05
C ASP A 55 17.90 7.07 7.37
N ILE A 56 17.09 6.67 6.38
CA ILE A 56 17.30 5.42 5.62
C ILE A 56 17.92 5.72 4.26
N LEU A 57 17.34 6.64 3.49
CA LEU A 57 17.90 7.02 2.19
C LEU A 57 19.11 7.94 2.33
N GLU A 58 19.21 8.68 3.45
CA GLU A 58 20.28 9.67 3.70
C GLU A 58 20.27 10.79 2.66
N ILE A 59 19.06 11.13 2.19
CA ILE A 59 18.84 12.21 1.21
C ILE A 59 18.50 13.49 1.94
N ASP A 60 19.21 14.55 1.57
CA ASP A 60 18.91 15.88 2.04
C ASP A 60 17.74 16.47 1.23
N PRO A 61 16.62 16.81 1.85
CA PRO A 61 15.46 17.36 1.17
C PRO A 61 15.73 18.72 0.48
N GLU A 62 16.85 19.40 0.78
CA GLU A 62 17.28 20.60 0.07
C GLU A 62 17.93 20.27 -1.29
N THR A 63 18.47 19.05 -1.45
CA THR A 63 19.18 18.64 -2.66
C THR A 63 18.31 17.79 -3.60
N GLU A 64 17.40 17.00 -3.05
CA GLU A 64 16.48 16.16 -3.83
C GLU A 64 15.10 16.07 -3.15
N VAL A 65 14.05 16.29 -3.93
CA VAL A 65 12.67 16.18 -3.45
C VAL A 65 12.16 14.77 -3.71
N ILE A 66 11.95 14.03 -2.61
CA ILE A 66 11.22 12.77 -2.63
C ILE A 66 9.88 12.97 -1.94
N PRO A 67 8.73 12.73 -2.60
CA PRO A 67 7.43 12.78 -1.96
C PRO A 67 7.38 11.82 -0.77
N CYS A 68 7.02 12.33 0.41
CA CYS A 68 7.02 11.57 1.66
C CYS A 68 5.94 12.08 2.64
N ARG A 69 4.85 12.64 2.12
CA ARG A 69 3.75 13.19 2.93
C ARG A 69 2.84 12.09 3.41
N GLY A 70 3.22 11.43 4.48
CA GLY A 70 2.46 10.33 5.08
C GLY A 70 3.22 9.68 6.22
N THR A 71 2.67 8.58 6.71
CA THR A 71 3.16 7.85 7.88
C THR A 71 3.18 6.34 7.61
N ILE A 72 4.06 5.64 8.31
CA ILE A 72 3.99 4.19 8.43
C ILE A 72 2.95 3.90 9.52
N GLU A 73 1.87 3.21 9.14
CA GLU A 73 0.80 2.84 10.06
C GLU A 73 1.05 1.48 10.71
N TRP A 74 1.68 0.61 9.96
CA TRP A 74 2.00 -0.72 10.45
C TRP A 74 3.30 -1.25 9.84
N LEU A 75 4.07 -2.00 10.62
CA LEU A 75 5.25 -2.75 10.21
C LEU A 75 5.17 -4.14 10.82
N GLN A 76 5.35 -5.18 10.03
CA GLN A 76 5.40 -6.57 10.48
C GLN A 76 6.39 -6.74 11.65
N GLU A 77 6.01 -7.49 12.67
CA GLU A 77 6.81 -7.60 13.90
C GLU A 77 8.11 -8.38 13.70
N GLU A 78 8.07 -9.43 12.88
CA GLU A 78 9.18 -10.32 12.58
C GLU A 78 9.30 -10.54 11.07
N LEU A 79 10.51 -10.85 10.61
CA LEU A 79 10.76 -11.22 9.21
C LEU A 79 10.27 -12.62 8.91
N ASP A 80 9.70 -12.79 7.73
CA ASP A 80 9.55 -14.11 7.13
C ASP A 80 10.87 -14.52 6.47
N ILE A 81 11.42 -15.66 6.87
CA ILE A 81 12.73 -16.14 6.42
C ILE A 81 12.56 -17.47 5.71
N ASP A 82 13.03 -17.54 4.46
CA ASP A 82 13.20 -18.77 3.70
C ASP A 82 14.67 -19.19 3.76
N GLU A 83 14.98 -20.10 4.69
CA GLU A 83 16.34 -20.61 4.89
C GLU A 83 16.85 -21.39 3.66
N ALA A 84 15.96 -22.00 2.86
CA ALA A 84 16.36 -22.82 1.71
C ALA A 84 16.90 -21.96 0.56
N ASN A 85 16.36 -20.76 0.39
CA ASN A 85 16.70 -19.84 -0.70
C ASN A 85 17.54 -18.64 -0.22
N ASP A 86 17.86 -18.54 1.07
CA ASP A 86 18.54 -17.39 1.69
C ASP A 86 17.83 -16.06 1.38
N THR A 87 16.49 -16.10 1.39
CA THR A 87 15.65 -14.92 1.20
C THR A 87 14.87 -14.58 2.46
N ALA A 88 14.43 -13.34 2.52
CA ALA A 88 13.52 -12.88 3.55
C ALA A 88 12.49 -11.92 2.96
N SER A 89 11.43 -11.70 3.72
CA SER A 89 10.43 -10.69 3.39
C SER A 89 9.80 -10.07 4.63
N PHE A 90 9.19 -8.91 4.46
CA PHE A 90 8.32 -8.28 5.44
C PHE A 90 7.29 -7.39 4.78
N GLN A 91 6.23 -7.13 5.52
CA GLN A 91 5.16 -6.23 5.11
C GLN A 91 5.20 -4.92 5.90
N LEU A 92 4.76 -3.85 5.27
CA LEU A 92 4.45 -2.60 5.92
C LEU A 92 3.25 -1.92 5.24
N MET A 93 2.52 -1.11 6.01
CA MET A 93 1.41 -0.31 5.52
C MET A 93 1.69 1.17 5.75
N THR A 94 1.28 2.01 4.82
CA THR A 94 1.41 3.46 4.92
C THR A 94 0.08 4.16 4.63
N GLU A 95 -0.09 5.32 5.26
CA GLU A 95 -1.13 6.29 4.91
C GLU A 95 -0.45 7.55 4.35
N THR A 96 -0.78 7.90 3.12
CA THR A 96 -0.14 9.00 2.39
C THR A 96 -1.16 9.96 1.81
N ALA A 97 -0.79 11.23 1.65
CA ALA A 97 -1.72 12.24 1.17
C ALA A 97 -1.84 12.19 -0.36
N TRP A 98 -3.05 11.95 -0.86
CA TRP A 98 -3.51 11.99 -2.25
C TRP A 98 -3.10 10.79 -3.12
N SER A 99 -1.91 10.28 -2.96
CA SER A 99 -1.38 9.13 -3.70
C SER A 99 -0.29 8.45 -2.88
N ASP A 100 0.05 7.23 -3.25
CA ASP A 100 1.20 6.50 -2.70
C ASP A 100 2.52 7.28 -2.90
N CYS A 101 3.48 7.05 -2.01
CA CYS A 101 4.82 7.65 -2.12
C CYS A 101 5.75 6.78 -2.97
N ARG A 102 5.35 6.44 -4.19
CA ARG A 102 5.99 5.45 -5.09
C ARG A 102 7.46 5.73 -5.32
N LYS A 103 7.84 6.98 -5.58
CA LYS A 103 9.25 7.37 -5.75
C LYS A 103 10.11 7.02 -4.53
N LEU A 104 9.59 7.17 -3.31
CA LEU A 104 10.30 6.79 -2.10
C LEU A 104 10.62 5.30 -2.09
N PHE A 105 9.63 4.46 -2.36
CA PHE A 105 9.78 3.00 -2.33
C PHE A 105 10.62 2.49 -3.51
N PHE A 106 10.52 3.10 -4.70
CA PHE A 106 11.41 2.83 -5.81
C PHE A 106 12.88 3.12 -5.43
N THR A 107 13.16 4.26 -4.79
CA THR A 107 14.51 4.62 -4.36
C THR A 107 15.04 3.65 -3.28
N LEU A 108 14.17 3.17 -2.38
CA LEU A 108 14.54 2.13 -1.41
C LEU A 108 14.87 0.81 -2.10
N MET A 109 14.06 0.40 -3.08
CA MET A 109 14.26 -0.80 -3.87
C MET A 109 15.64 -0.81 -4.54
N GLU A 110 16.01 0.29 -5.21
CA GLU A 110 17.32 0.40 -5.86
C GLU A 110 18.48 0.45 -4.86
N LYS A 111 18.34 1.22 -3.76
CA LYS A 111 19.41 1.38 -2.76
C LYS A 111 19.75 0.08 -2.03
N TYR A 112 18.75 -0.76 -1.77
CA TYR A 112 18.89 -1.98 -0.97
C TYR A 112 18.89 -3.27 -1.80
N ASP A 113 18.79 -3.18 -3.12
CA ASP A 113 18.73 -4.35 -4.02
C ASP A 113 17.64 -5.35 -3.58
N VAL A 114 16.44 -4.83 -3.30
CA VAL A 114 15.25 -5.61 -2.89
C VAL A 114 14.15 -5.45 -3.93
N GLN A 115 13.18 -6.37 -3.94
CA GLN A 115 11.95 -6.23 -4.69
C GLN A 115 10.86 -5.66 -3.78
N ILE A 116 10.07 -4.72 -4.30
CA ILE A 116 8.94 -4.12 -3.56
C ILE A 116 7.68 -4.28 -4.39
N PHE A 117 6.72 -4.99 -3.82
CA PHE A 117 5.37 -5.13 -4.34
C PHE A 117 4.43 -4.25 -3.54
N PHE A 118 3.38 -3.72 -4.18
CA PHE A 118 2.42 -2.86 -3.50
C PHE A 118 1.00 -3.01 -4.06
N ILE A 119 0.02 -2.69 -3.20
CA ILE A 119 -1.35 -2.32 -3.59
C ILE A 119 -1.65 -0.99 -2.89
N ALA A 120 -2.06 0.00 -3.67
CA ALA A 120 -2.41 1.33 -3.22
C ALA A 120 -3.88 1.62 -3.54
N GLU A 121 -4.58 2.22 -2.59
CA GLU A 121 -5.97 2.61 -2.74
C GLU A 121 -6.25 4.02 -2.19
N GLU A 122 -7.00 4.80 -2.94
CA GLU A 122 -7.57 6.07 -2.52
C GLU A 122 -8.91 6.26 -3.25
N LEU A 123 -10.00 6.16 -2.49
CA LEU A 123 -11.37 6.15 -3.01
C LEU A 123 -11.76 7.46 -3.69
N GLY A 124 -11.36 8.59 -3.11
CA GLY A 124 -11.78 9.92 -3.59
C GLY A 124 -11.15 10.30 -4.93
N CYS A 125 -9.96 9.77 -5.25
CA CYS A 125 -9.28 9.95 -6.53
C CYS A 125 -9.42 8.73 -7.46
N GLY A 126 -10.08 7.66 -6.99
CA GLY A 126 -10.24 6.43 -7.76
C GLY A 126 -8.93 5.69 -8.00
N ILE A 127 -7.99 5.74 -7.03
CA ILE A 127 -6.73 5.01 -7.12
C ILE A 127 -6.93 3.60 -6.59
N PHE A 128 -6.70 2.62 -7.46
CA PHE A 128 -6.68 1.19 -7.16
C PHE A 128 -5.56 0.58 -8.00
N GLN A 129 -4.33 0.64 -7.50
CA GLN A 129 -3.14 0.31 -8.27
C GLN A 129 -2.23 -0.66 -7.53
N GLY A 130 -1.52 -1.51 -8.29
CA GLY A 130 -0.56 -2.45 -7.75
C GLY A 130 0.49 -2.85 -8.77
N ASN A 131 1.48 -3.64 -8.37
CA ASN A 131 2.52 -4.14 -9.26
C ASN A 131 2.78 -5.65 -9.15
N ASP A 132 2.01 -6.38 -8.36
CA ASP A 132 2.10 -7.85 -8.24
C ASP A 132 1.10 -8.55 -9.17
N GLU A 133 1.26 -8.40 -10.49
CA GLU A 133 0.35 -8.97 -11.50
C GLU A 133 0.23 -10.51 -11.39
N ASP A 134 1.31 -11.18 -11.02
CA ASP A 134 1.31 -12.64 -10.81
C ASP A 134 0.61 -13.06 -9.51
N GLY A 135 0.36 -12.14 -8.55
CA GLY A 135 -0.24 -12.41 -7.24
C GLY A 135 0.60 -13.32 -6.36
N ARG A 136 1.90 -13.12 -6.37
CA ARG A 136 2.81 -13.95 -5.57
C ARG A 136 2.74 -13.63 -4.09
N TYR A 137 2.47 -12.37 -3.77
CA TYR A 137 2.49 -11.84 -2.41
C TYR A 137 1.21 -11.11 -2.07
N LEU A 138 0.70 -10.29 -3.00
CA LEU A 138 -0.50 -9.48 -2.85
C LEU A 138 -1.56 -10.02 -3.80
N THR A 139 -2.42 -10.91 -3.29
CA THR A 139 -3.32 -11.72 -4.13
C THR A 139 -4.59 -11.00 -4.55
N SER A 140 -4.90 -9.86 -3.96
CA SER A 140 -6.11 -9.08 -4.29
C SER A 140 -6.05 -8.55 -5.72
N ARG A 141 -7.17 -8.73 -6.45
CA ARG A 141 -7.37 -8.30 -7.83
C ARG A 141 -8.55 -7.36 -7.98
N TYR A 142 -9.53 -7.54 -7.12
CA TYR A 142 -10.80 -6.83 -7.14
C TYR A 142 -11.11 -6.32 -5.74
N ILE A 143 -11.80 -5.19 -5.70
CA ILE A 143 -12.34 -4.61 -4.48
C ILE A 143 -13.84 -4.46 -4.69
N VAL A 144 -14.62 -4.88 -3.71
CA VAL A 144 -16.04 -4.61 -3.62
C VAL A 144 -16.23 -3.65 -2.45
N ASP A 145 -16.69 -2.45 -2.75
CA ASP A 145 -17.01 -1.42 -1.75
C ASP A 145 -18.53 -1.43 -1.52
N ASP A 146 -18.95 -2.05 -0.42
CA ASP A 146 -20.32 -1.94 0.08
C ASP A 146 -20.38 -0.71 1.00
N PHE A 147 -21.15 0.30 0.62
CA PHE A 147 -21.17 1.58 1.32
C PHE A 147 -21.74 1.51 2.75
N ASP A 148 -22.42 0.43 3.09
CA ASP A 148 -22.94 0.18 4.43
C ASP A 148 -22.01 -0.73 5.26
N GLU A 149 -21.33 -1.71 4.63
CA GLU A 149 -20.53 -2.74 5.31
C GLU A 149 -19.01 -2.51 5.17
N GLY A 150 -18.57 -1.73 4.16
CA GLY A 150 -17.18 -1.40 3.89
C GLY A 150 -16.56 -2.18 2.73
N MET A 151 -15.24 -2.09 2.60
CA MET A 151 -14.50 -2.71 1.50
C MET A 151 -14.10 -4.14 1.79
N GLU A 152 -14.25 -5.00 0.80
CA GLU A 152 -13.76 -6.38 0.80
C GLU A 152 -12.90 -6.64 -0.44
N TYR A 153 -11.87 -7.49 -0.28
CA TYR A 153 -10.85 -7.76 -1.28
C TYR A 153 -10.95 -9.19 -1.80
N TYR A 154 -10.87 -9.35 -3.11
CA TYR A 154 -11.06 -10.63 -3.79
C TYR A 154 -9.91 -10.90 -4.76
N SER A 155 -9.52 -12.18 -4.84
CA SER A 155 -8.44 -12.63 -5.71
C SER A 155 -8.92 -12.98 -7.13
N THR A 156 -10.20 -13.30 -7.28
CA THR A 156 -10.79 -13.74 -8.55
C THR A 156 -12.07 -12.97 -8.88
N PHE A 157 -12.38 -12.86 -10.17
CA PHE A 157 -13.64 -12.26 -10.60
C PHE A 157 -14.85 -13.15 -10.24
N GLU A 158 -14.66 -14.44 -10.19
CA GLU A 158 -15.71 -15.40 -9.81
C GLU A 158 -16.27 -15.10 -8.41
N GLU A 159 -15.40 -14.74 -7.45
CA GLU A 159 -15.82 -14.35 -6.09
C GLU A 159 -16.70 -13.09 -6.11
N VAL A 160 -16.33 -12.10 -6.91
CA VAL A 160 -17.12 -10.86 -7.10
C VAL A 160 -18.46 -11.19 -7.78
N ALA A 161 -18.44 -12.05 -8.80
CA ALA A 161 -19.64 -12.45 -9.52
C ALA A 161 -20.65 -13.17 -8.61
N GLU A 162 -20.19 -14.03 -7.69
CA GLU A 162 -21.05 -14.71 -6.71
C GLU A 162 -21.76 -13.72 -5.75
N ILE A 163 -21.07 -12.65 -5.34
CA ILE A 163 -21.68 -11.61 -4.50
C ILE A 163 -22.77 -10.88 -5.26
N LEU A 164 -22.44 -10.46 -6.48
CA LEU A 164 -23.40 -9.76 -7.33
C LEU A 164 -24.61 -10.63 -7.70
N GLU A 165 -24.43 -11.93 -7.90
CA GLU A 165 -25.54 -12.88 -8.11
C GLU A 165 -26.44 -12.98 -6.88
N LYS A 166 -25.86 -13.04 -5.67
CA LYS A 166 -26.63 -13.05 -4.41
C LYS A 166 -27.47 -11.78 -4.24
N LEU A 167 -26.92 -10.63 -4.62
CA LEU A 167 -27.59 -9.33 -4.47
C LEU A 167 -28.69 -9.10 -5.52
N THR A 168 -28.47 -9.57 -6.75
CA THR A 168 -29.30 -9.19 -7.90
C THR A 168 -30.10 -10.34 -8.51
N GLY A 169 -29.71 -11.59 -8.22
CA GLY A 169 -30.22 -12.78 -8.90
C GLY A 169 -29.77 -12.92 -10.37
N LYS A 170 -28.77 -12.11 -10.80
CA LYS A 170 -28.26 -12.12 -12.17
C LYS A 170 -26.82 -12.60 -12.20
N ILE A 171 -26.47 -13.37 -13.22
CA ILE A 171 -25.13 -13.88 -13.45
C ILE A 171 -24.36 -12.90 -14.35
N VAL A 172 -23.11 -12.62 -13.98
CA VAL A 172 -22.15 -11.85 -14.77
C VAL A 172 -20.89 -12.68 -15.02
N TYR A 173 -20.23 -12.47 -16.15
CA TYR A 173 -19.09 -13.27 -16.58
C TYR A 173 -17.77 -12.49 -16.69
N ASP A 174 -17.84 -11.17 -16.64
CA ASP A 174 -16.68 -10.29 -16.65
C ASP A 174 -16.95 -8.97 -15.93
N PHE A 175 -15.87 -8.26 -15.59
CA PHE A 175 -15.91 -7.00 -14.85
C PHE A 175 -16.79 -5.94 -15.52
N LYS A 176 -16.72 -5.83 -16.85
CA LYS A 176 -17.51 -4.84 -17.61
C LYS A 176 -19.01 -5.11 -17.53
N GLN A 177 -19.42 -6.38 -17.58
CA GLN A 177 -20.81 -6.77 -17.39
C GLN A 177 -21.27 -6.48 -15.96
N ALA A 178 -20.40 -6.70 -14.97
CA ALA A 178 -20.68 -6.43 -13.57
C ALA A 178 -20.93 -4.93 -13.32
N VAL A 179 -20.06 -4.05 -13.81
CA VAL A 179 -20.25 -2.59 -13.73
C VAL A 179 -21.58 -2.18 -14.33
N LYS A 180 -21.86 -2.64 -15.57
CA LYS A 180 -23.13 -2.33 -16.23
C LYS A 180 -24.34 -2.85 -15.48
N MET A 181 -24.25 -4.04 -14.87
CA MET A 181 -25.34 -4.61 -14.10
C MET A 181 -25.62 -3.79 -12.83
N ILE A 182 -24.60 -3.28 -12.14
CA ILE A 182 -24.75 -2.39 -10.98
C ILE A 182 -25.54 -1.14 -11.40
N GLU A 183 -25.20 -0.54 -12.55
CA GLU A 183 -25.91 0.61 -13.11
C GLU A 183 -27.40 0.25 -13.44
N ASP A 184 -27.61 -0.84 -14.19
CA ASP A 184 -28.95 -1.30 -14.63
C ASP A 184 -29.86 -1.72 -13.46
N CYS A 185 -29.30 -2.09 -12.32
CA CYS A 185 -30.03 -2.46 -11.11
C CYS A 185 -30.18 -1.34 -10.09
N GLU A 186 -29.74 -0.10 -10.42
CA GLU A 186 -29.79 1.07 -9.52
C GLU A 186 -29.04 0.84 -8.20
N LEU A 187 -27.94 0.07 -8.24
CA LEU A 187 -27.12 -0.25 -7.07
C LEU A 187 -25.93 0.70 -6.87
N VAL A 188 -25.74 1.68 -7.75
CA VAL A 188 -24.60 2.62 -7.72
C VAL A 188 -24.49 3.47 -6.44
N GLU A 189 -25.58 3.56 -5.66
CA GLU A 189 -25.59 4.23 -4.36
C GLU A 189 -25.33 3.29 -3.17
N LYS A 190 -25.10 2.00 -3.45
CA LYS A 190 -24.95 0.96 -2.43
C LYS A 190 -23.63 0.21 -2.55
N ILE A 191 -23.18 -0.02 -3.78
CA ILE A 191 -22.01 -0.85 -4.05
C ILE A 191 -21.22 -0.30 -5.22
N ALA A 192 -19.90 -0.32 -5.10
CA ALA A 192 -18.96 -0.12 -6.19
C ALA A 192 -18.02 -1.31 -6.29
N ILE A 193 -17.53 -1.57 -7.50
CA ILE A 193 -16.51 -2.60 -7.72
C ILE A 193 -15.33 -1.97 -8.45
N HIS A 194 -14.14 -2.38 -8.06
CA HIS A 194 -12.90 -1.88 -8.65
C HIS A 194 -12.01 -3.06 -9.03
N GLU A 195 -11.32 -2.92 -10.14
CA GLU A 195 -10.27 -3.83 -10.58
C GLU A 195 -8.92 -3.14 -10.36
N ILE A 196 -7.95 -3.86 -9.79
CA ILE A 196 -6.61 -3.31 -9.55
C ILE A 196 -5.92 -3.08 -10.90
N GLU A 197 -5.52 -1.83 -11.15
CA GLU A 197 -4.70 -1.44 -12.29
C GLU A 197 -3.22 -1.76 -12.00
N TYR A 198 -2.58 -2.52 -12.89
CA TYR A 198 -1.16 -2.84 -12.72
C TYR A 198 -0.28 -1.77 -13.34
N VAL A 199 0.60 -1.23 -12.50
CA VAL A 199 1.54 -0.15 -12.84
C VAL A 199 2.95 -0.49 -12.36
N SER A 200 3.97 0.11 -12.96
CA SER A 200 5.34 -0.05 -12.45
C SER A 200 5.58 0.80 -11.21
N LEU A 201 6.40 0.28 -10.27
CA LEU A 201 6.87 1.09 -9.14
C LEU A 201 7.68 2.33 -9.61
N SER A 202 8.20 2.32 -10.83
CA SER A 202 8.93 3.44 -11.45
C SER A 202 8.02 4.50 -12.09
N ASP A 203 6.71 4.28 -12.16
CA ASP A 203 5.76 5.21 -12.78
C ASP A 203 5.30 6.25 -11.74
N PHE A 204 6.08 7.33 -11.54
CA PHE A 204 5.82 8.39 -10.56
C PHE A 204 6.03 9.80 -11.11
#